data_aab50b428ecdc55df9993d819c17bc79
#
_entry.id   aab50b428ecdc55df9993d819c17bc79
#
_cell.length_a   1.000
_cell.length_b   1.000
_cell.length_c   1.000
_cell.angle_alpha   90.00
_cell.angle_beta   90.00
_cell.angle_gamma   90.00
#
_symmetry.space_group_name_H-M   'P 1'
#
loop_
_entity.id
_entity.type
_entity.pdbx_description
1 polymer ?
#
loop_
_entity_poly.entity_id
_entity_poly.type
_entity_poly.pdbx_seq_one_letter_code
_entity_poly.pdbx_strand_id
1 'polypeptide(L)'
;MKTCIFLLLSLAFPTHFLAPATYDKSLVEISTLTVGGDQYGVVKLKRNGNRVKVKYFASKNATGSVGERYQSWAANKNIITYSSGTYMNSCTASLASPVGLCIDQGIPVNNNLMLKGLDGLIIVYATGGIVASNLKEANLTITYSDGRRKTVNIRDNAYDMEEFKSWAKENEATVFQTHLFVYKDKILVNTNASPKVQERRFLAVCKMDNGDIVHYMINLPNPTTILTGAQKAFKFLKDHEEVSEVAFMINLDTGCQDVFKLYDAAGKDYSNPYFRGGDHRIDLNNASNLLAYYYE
;
A
#
# COMPACT_ATOMS: atom_id res chain seq x y z
N MET A 1 49.91 -34.22 -31.52
CA MET A 1 48.47 -34.00 -31.26
C MET A 1 48.33 -33.90 -29.73
N LYS A 2 48.04 -32.69 -29.20
CA LYS A 2 47.76 -32.47 -27.79
C LYS A 2 46.25 -32.28 -27.65
N THR A 3 45.59 -33.23 -26.96
CA THR A 3 44.16 -33.20 -26.71
C THR A 3 43.91 -32.35 -25.48
N CYS A 4 43.30 -31.17 -25.64
CA CYS A 4 42.78 -30.36 -24.53
C CYS A 4 41.42 -30.91 -24.11
N ILE A 5 41.36 -31.41 -22.87
CA ILE A 5 40.08 -31.77 -22.23
C ILE A 5 39.56 -30.51 -21.54
N PHE A 6 38.46 -29.95 -22.03
CA PHE A 6 37.71 -28.89 -21.34
C PHE A 6 36.82 -29.53 -20.27
N LEU A 7 37.16 -29.29 -19.02
CA LEU A 7 36.30 -29.65 -17.90
C LEU A 7 35.22 -28.56 -17.76
N LEU A 8 34.00 -28.84 -18.16
CA LEU A 8 32.84 -27.99 -17.88
C LEU A 8 32.46 -28.16 -16.39
N LEU A 9 32.90 -27.23 -15.57
CA LEU A 9 32.34 -27.09 -14.21
C LEU A 9 30.92 -26.53 -14.33
N SER A 10 29.90 -27.36 -14.18
CA SER A 10 28.53 -26.91 -13.94
C SER A 10 28.43 -26.32 -12.53
N LEU A 11 28.42 -24.99 -12.44
CA LEU A 11 28.03 -24.27 -11.24
C LEU A 11 26.53 -24.50 -11.01
N ALA A 12 26.21 -25.50 -10.22
CA ALA A 12 24.87 -25.63 -9.65
C ALA A 12 24.67 -24.50 -8.64
N PHE A 13 23.99 -23.44 -9.05
CA PHE A 13 23.49 -22.45 -8.10
C PHE A 13 22.48 -23.17 -7.19
N PRO A 14 22.65 -23.10 -5.87
CA PRO A 14 21.64 -23.62 -4.96
C PRO A 14 20.37 -22.80 -5.19
N THR A 15 19.36 -23.42 -5.77
CA THR A 15 17.99 -22.92 -5.71
C THR A 15 17.60 -22.97 -4.23
N HIS A 16 17.73 -21.86 -3.53
CA HIS A 16 17.15 -21.70 -2.20
C HIS A 16 15.63 -21.84 -2.38
N PHE A 17 15.13 -23.04 -2.16
CA PHE A 17 13.72 -23.23 -1.89
C PHE A 17 13.44 -22.46 -0.60
N LEU A 18 12.95 -21.23 -0.74
CA LEU A 18 12.39 -20.49 0.38
C LEU A 18 11.26 -21.35 0.95
N ALA A 19 11.36 -21.69 2.23
CA ALA A 19 10.25 -22.34 2.92
C ALA A 19 9.00 -21.48 2.68
N PRO A 20 7.83 -22.11 2.41
CA PRO A 20 6.62 -21.33 2.16
C PRO A 20 6.35 -20.42 3.36
N ALA A 21 6.15 -19.14 3.06
CA ALA A 21 5.78 -18.16 4.07
C ALA A 21 4.46 -18.57 4.71
N THR A 22 4.42 -18.63 6.03
CA THR A 22 3.21 -18.95 6.78
C THR A 22 2.81 -17.80 7.68
N TYR A 23 1.52 -17.56 7.77
CA TYR A 23 0.97 -16.58 8.71
C TYR A 23 -0.17 -17.20 9.52
N ASP A 24 -0.46 -16.61 10.67
CA ASP A 24 -1.55 -17.01 11.52
C ASP A 24 -2.91 -16.67 10.86
N LYS A 25 -3.69 -17.69 10.51
CA LYS A 25 -5.02 -17.55 9.91
C LYS A 25 -6.03 -16.80 10.79
N SER A 26 -5.80 -16.75 12.11
CA SER A 26 -6.65 -15.95 12.99
C SER A 26 -6.47 -14.45 12.81
N LEU A 27 -5.33 -14.02 12.21
CA LEU A 27 -4.99 -12.63 11.97
C LEU A 27 -5.22 -12.19 10.52
N VAL A 28 -5.36 -13.13 9.59
CA VAL A 28 -5.56 -12.84 8.17
C VAL A 28 -6.73 -13.66 7.65
N GLU A 29 -7.77 -12.97 7.21
CA GLU A 29 -8.95 -13.57 6.60
C GLU A 29 -9.07 -13.11 5.16
N ILE A 30 -9.24 -14.05 4.23
CA ILE A 30 -9.44 -13.79 2.81
C ILE A 30 -10.83 -14.26 2.45
N SER A 31 -11.66 -13.38 1.95
CA SER A 31 -13.04 -13.68 1.57
C SER A 31 -13.41 -13.10 0.20
N THR A 32 -14.38 -13.73 -0.44
CA THR A 32 -15.01 -13.25 -1.67
C THR A 32 -16.51 -13.32 -1.48
N LEU A 33 -17.21 -12.24 -1.75
CA LEU A 33 -18.63 -12.15 -1.53
C LEU A 33 -19.32 -11.26 -2.56
N THR A 34 -20.62 -11.44 -2.67
CA THR A 34 -21.50 -10.59 -3.50
C THR A 34 -22.54 -9.94 -2.61
N VAL A 35 -22.56 -8.61 -2.59
CA VAL A 35 -23.50 -7.82 -1.79
C VAL A 35 -24.21 -6.83 -2.70
N GLY A 36 -25.55 -6.90 -2.75
CA GLY A 36 -26.35 -6.02 -3.59
C GLY A 36 -26.03 -6.10 -5.09
N GLY A 37 -25.52 -7.24 -5.57
CA GLY A 37 -25.09 -7.44 -6.95
C GLY A 37 -23.64 -7.01 -7.24
N ASP A 38 -22.97 -6.38 -6.29
CA ASP A 38 -21.56 -6.02 -6.40
C ASP A 38 -20.65 -7.13 -5.84
N GLN A 39 -19.56 -7.40 -6.53
CA GLN A 39 -18.55 -8.37 -6.13
C GLN A 39 -17.45 -7.69 -5.31
N TYR A 40 -17.02 -8.35 -4.23
CA TYR A 40 -15.96 -7.89 -3.34
C TYR A 40 -14.92 -8.99 -3.13
N GLY A 41 -13.65 -8.66 -3.32
CA GLY A 41 -12.53 -9.42 -2.79
C GLY A 41 -12.00 -8.69 -1.55
N VAL A 42 -11.98 -9.35 -0.40
CA VAL A 42 -11.64 -8.71 0.87
C VAL A 42 -10.50 -9.46 1.56
N VAL A 43 -9.44 -8.73 1.90
CA VAL A 43 -8.38 -9.21 2.79
C VAL A 43 -8.50 -8.43 4.09
N LYS A 44 -8.87 -9.13 5.16
CA LYS A 44 -8.99 -8.59 6.52
C LYS A 44 -7.74 -8.91 7.31
N LEU A 45 -7.09 -7.90 7.84
CA LEU A 45 -5.77 -7.95 8.45
C LEU A 45 -5.86 -7.42 9.88
N LYS A 46 -5.91 -8.30 10.87
CA LYS A 46 -5.97 -7.93 12.29
C LYS A 46 -4.58 -7.54 12.79
N ARG A 47 -4.49 -6.38 13.44
CA ARG A 47 -3.23 -5.81 13.93
C ARG A 47 -2.84 -6.27 15.33
N ASN A 48 -3.48 -7.30 15.88
CA ASN A 48 -3.26 -7.78 17.23
C ASN A 48 -1.77 -8.12 17.47
N GLY A 49 -1.19 -7.54 18.52
CA GLY A 49 0.20 -7.75 18.89
C GLY A 49 1.22 -7.20 17.89
N ASN A 50 0.81 -6.34 16.94
CA ASN A 50 1.66 -5.77 15.88
C ASN A 50 2.39 -6.81 15.01
N ARG A 51 1.88 -8.03 14.90
CA ARG A 51 2.48 -9.09 14.08
C ARG A 51 2.20 -8.94 12.59
N VAL A 52 1.06 -8.37 12.22
CA VAL A 52 0.78 -7.96 10.84
C VAL A 52 1.29 -6.54 10.65
N LYS A 53 2.21 -6.37 9.73
CA LYS A 53 2.94 -5.11 9.51
C LYS A 53 2.81 -4.64 8.07
N VAL A 54 3.06 -3.33 7.87
CA VAL A 54 3.05 -2.67 6.55
C VAL A 54 4.46 -2.23 6.22
N LYS A 55 4.84 -2.37 4.96
CA LYS A 55 6.04 -1.79 4.37
C LYS A 55 5.69 -1.13 3.05
N TYR A 56 6.31 -0.01 2.75
CA TYR A 56 6.15 0.67 1.47
C TYR A 56 7.51 0.88 0.84
N PHE A 57 7.56 0.79 -0.46
CA PHE A 57 8.75 0.99 -1.30
C PHE A 57 8.41 1.99 -2.38
N ALA A 58 9.28 2.92 -2.67
CA ALA A 58 9.10 3.86 -3.76
C ALA A 58 10.43 4.20 -4.46
N SER A 59 10.36 4.52 -5.74
CA SER A 59 11.50 4.96 -6.52
C SER A 59 11.09 6.03 -7.52
N LYS A 60 12.00 6.93 -7.79
CA LYS A 60 11.92 7.83 -8.95
C LYS A 60 12.42 7.07 -10.17
N ASN A 61 11.68 7.16 -11.31
CA ASN A 61 12.05 6.42 -12.53
C ASN A 61 12.15 4.90 -12.29
N ALA A 62 11.04 4.26 -12.22
CA ALA A 62 10.76 2.96 -11.62
C ALA A 62 11.47 1.73 -12.24
N THR A 63 12.41 1.85 -13.15
CA THR A 63 13.11 0.70 -13.71
C THR A 63 14.08 0.11 -12.71
N GLY A 64 13.77 -1.09 -12.23
CA GLY A 64 14.69 -2.01 -11.55
C GLY A 64 14.78 -1.86 -10.03
N SER A 65 14.61 -0.67 -9.43
CA SER A 65 15.00 -0.49 -8.04
C SER A 65 13.95 -0.88 -6.98
N VAL A 66 12.64 -0.71 -7.27
CA VAL A 66 11.59 -1.05 -6.29
C VAL A 66 11.40 -2.55 -6.21
N GLY A 67 11.31 -3.24 -7.36
CA GLY A 67 11.18 -4.69 -7.42
C GLY A 67 12.35 -5.41 -6.78
N GLU A 68 13.58 -5.03 -7.08
CA GLU A 68 14.79 -5.63 -6.50
C GLU A 68 14.87 -5.43 -4.99
N ARG A 69 14.61 -4.21 -4.51
CA ARG A 69 14.59 -3.92 -3.05
C ARG A 69 13.49 -4.69 -2.34
N TYR A 70 12.30 -4.76 -2.96
CA TYR A 70 11.20 -5.56 -2.43
C TYR A 70 11.58 -7.04 -2.38
N GLN A 71 12.09 -7.62 -3.46
CA GLN A 71 12.45 -9.04 -3.53
C GLN A 71 13.54 -9.39 -2.51
N SER A 72 14.59 -8.56 -2.40
CA SER A 72 15.65 -8.73 -1.41
C SER A 72 15.11 -8.70 0.02
N TRP A 73 14.23 -7.74 0.32
CA TRP A 73 13.59 -7.64 1.63
C TRP A 73 12.61 -8.78 1.89
N ALA A 74 11.80 -9.16 0.91
CA ALA A 74 10.75 -10.17 1.01
C ALA A 74 11.32 -11.59 1.18
N ALA A 75 12.57 -11.83 0.74
CA ALA A 75 13.20 -13.16 0.80
C ALA A 75 13.20 -13.80 2.20
N ASN A 76 13.17 -12.97 3.26
CA ASN A 76 13.17 -13.42 4.66
C ASN A 76 11.90 -12.97 5.41
N LYS A 77 10.80 -12.72 4.71
CA LYS A 77 9.54 -12.26 5.30
C LYS A 77 8.37 -13.14 4.88
N ASN A 78 7.44 -13.31 5.78
CA ASN A 78 6.17 -13.97 5.50
C ASN A 78 5.22 -12.96 4.86
N ILE A 79 5.25 -12.85 3.53
CA ILE A 79 4.43 -11.90 2.80
C ILE A 79 2.99 -12.40 2.76
N ILE A 80 2.05 -11.52 3.08
CA ILE A 80 0.60 -11.77 3.00
C ILE A 80 0.09 -11.28 1.64
N THR A 81 0.39 -10.01 1.32
CA THR A 81 -0.03 -9.39 0.06
C THR A 81 0.85 -8.20 -0.25
N TYR A 82 0.94 -7.87 -1.53
CA TYR A 82 1.45 -6.59 -1.97
C TYR A 82 0.64 -6.03 -3.14
N SER A 83 0.68 -4.73 -3.28
CA SER A 83 -0.09 -3.98 -4.27
C SER A 83 0.68 -2.75 -4.69
N SER A 84 0.38 -2.23 -5.88
CA SER A 84 0.68 -0.83 -6.18
C SER A 84 0.08 0.04 -5.08
N GLY A 85 0.80 1.06 -4.66
CA GLY A 85 0.38 1.96 -3.58
C GLY A 85 -0.27 3.23 -4.13
N THR A 86 0.51 4.31 -4.28
CA THR A 86 0.02 5.59 -4.79
C THR A 86 0.08 5.68 -6.30
N TYR A 87 -0.55 6.73 -6.82
CA TYR A 87 -0.54 7.07 -8.24
C TYR A 87 0.85 7.43 -8.74
N MET A 88 1.06 7.25 -10.03
CA MET A 88 2.27 7.64 -10.73
C MET A 88 1.98 8.61 -11.89
N ASN A 89 3.00 9.36 -12.26
CA ASN A 89 2.90 10.41 -13.27
C ASN A 89 2.95 9.89 -14.72
N SER A 90 3.33 8.64 -14.92
CA SER A 90 3.48 8.03 -16.25
C SER A 90 3.19 6.55 -16.24
N CYS A 91 2.59 6.05 -17.32
CA CYS A 91 2.45 4.61 -17.57
C CYS A 91 3.72 3.97 -18.13
N THR A 92 4.68 4.77 -18.57
CA THR A 92 5.98 4.26 -19.06
C THR A 92 6.88 4.02 -17.87
N ALA A 93 7.28 2.77 -17.64
CA ALA A 93 8.06 2.36 -16.47
C ALA A 93 9.32 3.20 -16.24
N SER A 94 10.10 3.48 -17.29
CA SER A 94 11.32 4.28 -17.20
C SER A 94 11.11 5.75 -16.77
N LEU A 95 9.87 6.25 -16.87
CA LEU A 95 9.49 7.62 -16.52
C LEU A 95 8.61 7.68 -15.27
N ALA A 96 8.11 6.54 -14.82
CA ALA A 96 7.17 6.48 -13.71
C ALA A 96 7.81 6.90 -12.38
N SER A 97 7.11 7.77 -11.66
CA SER A 97 7.46 8.20 -10.32
C SER A 97 6.18 8.42 -9.52
N PRO A 98 6.18 8.20 -8.21
CA PRO A 98 5.03 8.53 -7.37
C PRO A 98 4.63 9.99 -7.51
N VAL A 99 3.32 10.25 -7.60
CA VAL A 99 2.75 11.59 -7.67
C VAL A 99 2.57 12.16 -6.26
N GLY A 100 2.89 13.44 -6.08
CA GLY A 100 2.83 14.11 -4.78
C GLY A 100 4.04 13.81 -3.89
N LEU A 101 4.01 14.32 -2.66
CA LEU A 101 5.09 14.12 -1.70
C LEU A 101 5.28 12.62 -1.45
N CYS A 102 6.52 12.17 -1.66
CA CYS A 102 6.90 10.78 -1.41
C CYS A 102 8.31 10.72 -0.81
N ILE A 103 8.41 10.05 0.33
CA ILE A 103 9.66 9.78 1.06
C ILE A 103 9.68 8.29 1.31
N ASP A 104 10.77 7.60 0.98
CA ASP A 104 10.92 6.17 1.26
C ASP A 104 12.02 5.95 2.30
N GLN A 105 11.62 5.50 3.49
CA GLN A 105 12.53 5.26 4.63
C GLN A 105 13.43 6.48 4.91
N GLY A 106 12.84 7.66 4.97
CA GLY A 106 13.54 8.91 5.20
C GLY A 106 14.26 9.50 3.99
N ILE A 107 14.26 8.82 2.85
CA ILE A 107 14.90 9.30 1.61
C ILE A 107 13.86 9.95 0.70
N PRO A 108 13.97 11.22 0.34
CA PRO A 108 13.04 11.89 -0.56
C PRO A 108 13.05 11.27 -1.97
N VAL A 109 11.87 10.85 -2.43
CA VAL A 109 11.63 10.36 -3.80
C VAL A 109 10.98 11.45 -4.65
N ASN A 110 9.97 12.13 -4.11
CA ASN A 110 9.34 13.31 -4.70
C ASN A 110 9.05 14.33 -3.60
N ASN A 111 9.58 15.53 -3.76
CA ASN A 111 9.44 16.61 -2.77
C ASN A 111 8.21 17.51 -2.98
N ASN A 112 7.44 17.29 -4.05
CA ASN A 112 6.35 18.16 -4.42
C ASN A 112 5.07 17.76 -3.67
N LEU A 113 4.60 18.62 -2.79
CA LEU A 113 3.29 18.46 -2.16
C LEU A 113 2.19 18.78 -3.19
N MET A 114 1.29 17.85 -3.44
CA MET A 114 0.17 18.02 -4.34
C MET A 114 -1.12 18.21 -3.54
N LEU A 115 -1.69 19.41 -3.57
CA LEU A 115 -2.88 19.75 -2.78
C LEU A 115 -4.19 19.50 -3.53
N LYS A 116 -4.14 19.35 -4.85
CA LYS A 116 -5.32 19.11 -5.67
C LYS A 116 -5.50 17.64 -5.94
N GLY A 117 -6.51 17.05 -5.30
CA GLY A 117 -6.91 15.66 -5.55
C GLY A 117 -6.15 14.60 -4.74
N LEU A 118 -4.95 14.88 -4.21
CA LEU A 118 -4.18 13.97 -3.37
C LEU A 118 -4.09 14.52 -1.94
N ASP A 119 -5.20 14.55 -1.25
CA ASP A 119 -5.36 15.15 0.06
C ASP A 119 -5.08 14.20 1.24
N GLY A 120 -4.79 12.93 0.97
CA GLY A 120 -4.31 11.97 1.96
C GLY A 120 -2.79 11.95 2.03
N LEU A 121 -2.24 12.24 3.21
CA LEU A 121 -0.85 11.99 3.55
C LEU A 121 -0.77 10.73 4.39
N ILE A 122 -0.11 9.72 3.87
CA ILE A 122 0.04 8.44 4.53
C ILE A 122 1.45 8.32 5.07
N ILE A 123 1.57 7.91 6.34
CA ILE A 123 2.84 7.66 7.00
C ILE A 123 2.90 6.19 7.38
N VAL A 124 3.92 5.48 6.88
CA VAL A 124 4.26 4.11 7.29
C VAL A 124 5.51 4.18 8.14
N TYR A 125 5.38 3.79 9.40
CA TYR A 125 6.48 3.78 10.36
C TYR A 125 7.41 2.58 10.14
N ALA A 126 8.66 2.71 10.52
CA ALA A 126 9.64 1.62 10.49
C ALA A 126 9.16 0.37 11.27
N THR A 127 8.33 0.57 12.30
CA THR A 127 7.69 -0.50 13.10
C THR A 127 6.58 -1.25 12.36
N GLY A 128 6.22 -0.82 11.13
CA GLY A 128 5.14 -1.42 10.34
C GLY A 128 3.74 -0.91 10.69
N GLY A 129 3.64 0.20 11.42
CA GLY A 129 2.37 0.93 11.62
C GLY A 129 2.06 1.81 10.42
N ILE A 130 0.79 2.14 10.20
CA ILE A 130 0.33 3.06 9.17
C ILE A 130 -0.70 4.02 9.74
N VAL A 131 -0.57 5.29 9.39
CA VAL A 131 -1.54 6.35 9.74
C VAL A 131 -1.79 7.24 8.54
N ALA A 132 -2.92 7.94 8.56
CA ALA A 132 -3.26 8.95 7.57
C ALA A 132 -3.51 10.31 8.22
N SER A 133 -3.19 11.36 7.46
CA SER A 133 -3.58 12.74 7.76
C SER A 133 -4.30 13.34 6.58
N ASN A 134 -5.32 14.13 6.86
CA ASN A 134 -6.04 14.89 5.84
C ASN A 134 -5.34 16.23 5.61
N LEU A 135 -4.73 16.42 4.45
CA LEU A 135 -4.01 17.65 4.11
C LEU A 135 -4.92 18.89 3.93
N LYS A 136 -6.25 18.70 3.92
CA LYS A 136 -7.20 19.83 4.02
C LYS A 136 -7.26 20.40 5.43
N GLU A 137 -6.96 19.59 6.45
CA GLU A 137 -6.74 20.03 7.81
C GLU A 137 -5.28 20.51 7.87
N ALA A 138 -5.06 21.82 8.05
CA ALA A 138 -3.74 22.43 7.90
C ALA A 138 -2.63 21.81 8.79
N ASN A 139 -3.00 21.14 9.86
CA ASN A 139 -2.07 20.68 10.89
C ASN A 139 -2.03 19.15 10.98
N LEU A 140 -0.83 18.59 10.98
CA LEU A 140 -0.58 17.20 11.34
C LEU A 140 0.33 17.11 12.56
N THR A 141 0.20 16.05 13.35
CA THR A 141 1.05 15.83 14.51
C THR A 141 2.09 14.75 14.18
N ILE A 142 3.35 15.09 14.31
CA ILE A 142 4.47 14.14 14.29
C ILE A 142 4.87 13.77 15.72
N THR A 143 5.33 12.53 15.90
CA THR A 143 5.82 12.03 17.20
C THR A 143 7.26 11.59 17.00
N TYR A 144 8.17 12.15 17.77
CA TYR A 144 9.59 11.81 17.79
C TYR A 144 9.82 10.49 18.55
N SER A 145 10.99 9.88 18.35
CA SER A 145 11.38 8.64 19.01
C SER A 145 11.45 8.75 20.54
N ASP A 146 11.68 9.97 21.06
CA ASP A 146 11.69 10.27 22.49
C ASP A 146 10.27 10.54 23.07
N GLY A 147 9.22 10.38 22.26
CA GLY A 147 7.83 10.58 22.65
C GLY A 147 7.34 12.03 22.57
N ARG A 148 8.21 13.01 22.30
CA ARG A 148 7.77 14.39 22.05
C ARG A 148 6.85 14.45 20.85
N ARG A 149 5.84 15.29 20.93
CA ARG A 149 4.88 15.53 19.86
C ARG A 149 4.98 16.96 19.38
N LYS A 150 4.92 17.17 18.09
CA LYS A 150 4.86 18.50 17.47
C LYS A 150 3.78 18.54 16.40
N THR A 151 3.05 19.62 16.38
CA THR A 151 2.12 19.94 15.30
C THR A 151 2.84 20.74 14.24
N VAL A 152 2.75 20.33 12.99
CA VAL A 152 3.39 20.96 11.83
C VAL A 152 2.35 21.20 10.73
N ASN A 153 2.49 22.32 10.04
CA ASN A 153 1.69 22.69 8.88
C ASN A 153 2.55 22.58 7.61
N ILE A 154 2.68 21.38 7.08
CA ILE A 154 3.50 21.15 5.88
C ILE A 154 2.92 21.71 4.60
N ARG A 155 1.65 22.14 4.64
CA ARG A 155 0.94 22.68 3.50
C ARG A 155 1.27 24.15 3.26
N ASP A 156 1.30 24.94 4.31
CA ASP A 156 1.32 26.38 4.22
C ASP A 156 2.60 26.98 4.84
N ASN A 157 3.46 26.16 5.46
CA ASN A 157 4.68 26.57 6.13
C ASN A 157 5.90 25.76 5.64
N ALA A 158 6.80 26.42 4.94
CA ALA A 158 8.01 25.78 4.40
C ALA A 158 8.97 25.28 5.50
N TYR A 159 9.05 25.95 6.64
CA TYR A 159 9.88 25.49 7.78
C TYR A 159 9.32 24.18 8.37
N ASP A 160 8.02 24.10 8.53
CA ASP A 160 7.36 22.89 9.00
C ASP A 160 7.51 21.73 8.02
N MET A 161 7.53 22.02 6.72
CA MET A 161 7.81 21.00 5.68
C MET A 161 9.23 20.45 5.82
N GLU A 162 10.25 21.30 5.99
CA GLU A 162 11.62 20.83 6.17
C GLU A 162 11.80 20.07 7.48
N GLU A 163 11.14 20.53 8.54
CA GLU A 163 11.12 19.81 9.80
C GLU A 163 10.45 18.44 9.70
N PHE A 164 9.33 18.36 8.98
CA PHE A 164 8.66 17.11 8.70
C PHE A 164 9.55 16.12 7.93
N LYS A 165 10.28 16.60 6.93
CA LYS A 165 11.25 15.79 6.18
C LYS A 165 12.41 15.31 7.07
N SER A 166 12.92 16.19 7.94
CA SER A 166 13.97 15.83 8.91
C SER A 166 13.48 14.78 9.88
N TRP A 167 12.27 14.96 10.40
CA TRP A 167 11.60 13.97 11.24
C TRP A 167 11.43 12.62 10.52
N ALA A 168 10.98 12.62 9.26
CA ALA A 168 10.80 11.41 8.49
C ALA A 168 12.14 10.67 8.28
N LYS A 169 13.22 11.41 8.05
CA LYS A 169 14.58 10.86 7.94
C LYS A 169 15.06 10.25 9.25
N GLU A 170 14.92 10.95 10.37
CA GLU A 170 15.35 10.49 11.70
C GLU A 170 14.60 9.24 12.18
N ASN A 171 13.34 9.09 11.75
CA ASN A 171 12.49 7.96 12.14
C ASN A 171 12.39 6.87 11.05
N GLU A 172 13.18 6.96 9.97
CA GLU A 172 13.12 6.07 8.82
C GLU A 172 11.68 5.88 8.30
N ALA A 173 10.87 6.94 8.46
CA ALA A 173 9.46 6.90 8.09
C ALA A 173 9.31 6.94 6.56
N THR A 174 8.37 6.19 6.07
CA THR A 174 7.93 6.28 4.68
C THR A 174 6.66 7.11 4.60
N VAL A 175 6.63 8.04 3.66
CA VAL A 175 5.52 8.98 3.47
C VAL A 175 5.09 8.96 2.01
N PHE A 176 3.80 8.95 1.75
CA PHE A 176 3.27 9.13 0.40
C PHE A 176 1.91 9.81 0.39
N GLN A 177 1.60 10.52 -0.69
CA GLN A 177 0.29 11.10 -0.91
C GLN A 177 -0.57 10.19 -1.78
N THR A 178 -1.88 10.17 -1.49
CA THR A 178 -2.88 9.49 -2.30
C THR A 178 -4.26 10.14 -2.12
N HIS A 179 -5.28 9.66 -2.84
CA HIS A 179 -6.65 10.07 -2.58
C HIS A 179 -7.13 9.53 -1.22
N LEU A 180 -7.59 10.43 -0.36
CA LEU A 180 -8.23 10.12 0.90
C LEU A 180 -9.75 10.14 0.70
N PHE A 181 -10.38 8.97 0.77
CA PHE A 181 -11.81 8.83 0.47
C PHE A 181 -12.69 8.88 1.70
N VAL A 182 -12.19 8.34 2.81
CA VAL A 182 -12.84 8.43 4.10
C VAL A 182 -11.81 8.87 5.13
N TYR A 183 -12.21 9.73 6.03
CA TYR A 183 -11.41 10.11 7.18
C TYR A 183 -12.34 10.34 8.38
N LYS A 184 -12.12 9.56 9.46
CA LYS A 184 -12.96 9.59 10.67
C LYS A 184 -14.46 9.50 10.32
N ASP A 185 -14.83 8.46 9.62
CA ASP A 185 -16.20 8.17 9.12
C ASP A 185 -16.79 9.21 8.13
N LYS A 186 -16.03 10.21 7.74
CA LYS A 186 -16.50 11.22 6.77
C LYS A 186 -16.04 10.85 5.37
N ILE A 187 -16.98 10.72 4.44
CA ILE A 187 -16.67 10.55 3.01
C ILE A 187 -16.20 11.89 2.45
N LEU A 188 -14.99 11.90 1.90
CA LEU A 188 -14.31 13.11 1.39
C LEU A 188 -14.29 13.19 -0.14
N VAL A 189 -14.72 12.13 -0.84
CA VAL A 189 -14.69 12.09 -2.31
C VAL A 189 -15.57 13.18 -2.88
N ASN A 190 -15.01 14.02 -3.73
CA ASN A 190 -15.76 15.08 -4.40
C ASN A 190 -16.73 14.47 -5.42
N THR A 191 -17.96 14.99 -5.48
CA THR A 191 -18.96 14.62 -6.49
C THR A 191 -18.51 14.86 -7.92
N ASN A 192 -17.55 15.77 -8.13
CA ASN A 192 -16.91 16.06 -9.43
C ASN A 192 -15.65 15.23 -9.67
N ALA A 193 -15.44 14.13 -8.92
CA ALA A 193 -14.32 13.23 -9.15
C ALA A 193 -14.43 12.59 -10.55
N SER A 194 -13.27 12.14 -11.06
CA SER A 194 -13.18 11.55 -12.41
C SER A 194 -14.28 10.53 -12.68
N PRO A 195 -15.04 10.66 -13.78
CA PRO A 195 -16.07 9.71 -14.18
C PRO A 195 -15.50 8.39 -14.72
N LYS A 196 -14.17 8.24 -14.80
CA LYS A 196 -13.52 7.05 -15.35
C LYS A 196 -13.96 5.81 -14.59
N VAL A 197 -14.51 4.86 -15.34
CA VAL A 197 -14.97 3.56 -14.84
C VAL A 197 -13.84 2.55 -14.99
N GLN A 198 -13.44 1.92 -13.89
CA GLN A 198 -12.40 0.88 -13.85
C GLN A 198 -12.54 0.06 -12.56
N GLU A 199 -11.82 -1.05 -12.46
CA GLU A 199 -11.64 -1.78 -11.21
C GLU A 199 -11.08 -0.84 -10.12
N ARG A 200 -11.42 -1.12 -8.85
CA ARG A 200 -10.97 -0.30 -7.74
C ARG A 200 -10.38 -1.15 -6.63
N ARG A 201 -9.33 -0.64 -6.00
CA ARG A 201 -8.75 -1.21 -4.80
C ARG A 201 -8.62 -0.15 -3.73
N PHE A 202 -9.06 -0.48 -2.53
CA PHE A 202 -9.01 0.40 -1.37
C PHE A 202 -8.24 -0.24 -0.24
N LEU A 203 -7.52 0.58 0.50
CA LEU A 203 -7.01 0.23 1.82
C LEU A 203 -7.80 1.06 2.84
N ALA A 204 -8.46 0.37 3.78
CA ALA A 204 -9.12 0.99 4.90
C ALA A 204 -8.46 0.55 6.22
N VAL A 205 -8.32 1.48 7.15
CA VAL A 205 -7.95 1.21 8.54
C VAL A 205 -9.15 1.51 9.39
N CYS A 206 -9.59 0.52 10.14
CA CYS A 206 -10.84 0.54 10.87
C CYS A 206 -10.63 0.21 12.34
N LYS A 207 -11.47 0.79 13.19
CA LYS A 207 -11.64 0.40 14.57
C LYS A 207 -12.91 -0.44 14.67
N MET A 208 -12.81 -1.58 15.33
CA MET A 208 -13.93 -2.47 15.59
C MET A 208 -14.64 -2.08 16.90
N ASP A 209 -15.85 -2.59 17.12
CA ASP A 209 -16.61 -2.33 18.36
C ASP A 209 -15.89 -2.80 19.63
N ASN A 210 -15.10 -3.87 19.53
CA ASN A 210 -14.26 -4.36 20.62
C ASN A 210 -12.96 -3.55 20.85
N GLY A 211 -12.73 -2.50 20.03
CA GLY A 211 -11.55 -1.64 20.08
C GLY A 211 -10.36 -2.12 19.27
N ASP A 212 -10.42 -3.28 18.64
CA ASP A 212 -9.36 -3.79 17.77
C ASP A 212 -9.18 -2.90 16.54
N ILE A 213 -7.93 -2.80 16.07
CA ILE A 213 -7.61 -2.16 14.80
C ILE A 213 -7.47 -3.23 13.71
N VAL A 214 -8.25 -3.08 12.68
CA VAL A 214 -8.27 -4.00 11.52
C VAL A 214 -8.04 -3.21 10.24
N HIS A 215 -7.17 -3.72 9.39
CA HIS A 215 -6.98 -3.17 8.06
C HIS A 215 -7.73 -4.03 7.04
N TYR A 216 -8.36 -3.37 6.09
CA TYR A 216 -9.08 -4.03 5.01
C TYR A 216 -8.47 -3.62 3.67
N MET A 217 -8.05 -4.60 2.88
CA MET A 217 -7.81 -4.39 1.46
C MET A 217 -9.04 -4.87 0.71
N ILE A 218 -9.73 -3.96 0.03
CA ILE A 218 -11.01 -4.23 -0.64
C ILE A 218 -10.82 -4.04 -2.14
N ASN A 219 -11.03 -5.10 -2.89
CA ASN A 219 -11.09 -5.09 -4.34
C ASN A 219 -12.54 -5.07 -4.82
N LEU A 220 -12.84 -4.16 -5.73
CA LEU A 220 -14.08 -4.12 -6.52
C LEU A 220 -13.72 -4.49 -7.96
N PRO A 221 -13.85 -5.78 -8.35
CA PRO A 221 -13.48 -6.24 -9.69
C PRO A 221 -14.46 -5.74 -10.77
N ASN A 222 -15.69 -5.44 -10.39
CA ASN A 222 -16.66 -4.82 -11.31
C ASN A 222 -16.31 -3.34 -11.50
N PRO A 223 -16.03 -2.91 -12.75
CA PRO A 223 -15.61 -1.55 -13.03
C PRO A 223 -16.62 -0.52 -12.50
N THR A 224 -16.14 0.50 -11.82
CA THR A 224 -16.96 1.55 -11.21
C THR A 224 -16.21 2.88 -11.19
N THR A 225 -16.93 4.00 -11.03
CA THR A 225 -16.29 5.29 -10.81
C THR A 225 -15.61 5.33 -9.44
N ILE A 226 -14.68 6.25 -9.28
CA ILE A 226 -13.95 6.39 -8.01
C ILE A 226 -14.90 6.75 -6.85
N LEU A 227 -15.87 7.64 -7.09
CA LEU A 227 -16.87 8.03 -6.10
C LEU A 227 -17.76 6.85 -5.71
N THR A 228 -18.35 6.19 -6.70
CA THR A 228 -19.25 5.05 -6.46
C THR A 228 -18.51 3.90 -5.77
N GLY A 229 -17.28 3.61 -6.20
CA GLY A 229 -16.46 2.58 -5.57
C GLY A 229 -16.16 2.88 -4.10
N ALA A 230 -15.80 4.12 -3.78
CA ALA A 230 -15.54 4.54 -2.41
C ALA A 230 -16.80 4.44 -1.53
N GLN A 231 -17.96 4.86 -2.05
CA GLN A 231 -19.25 4.74 -1.35
C GLN A 231 -19.63 3.28 -1.08
N LYS A 232 -19.45 2.40 -2.09
CA LYS A 232 -19.70 0.96 -1.94
C LYS A 232 -18.78 0.32 -0.90
N ALA A 233 -17.48 0.60 -0.95
CA ALA A 233 -16.52 0.07 0.00
C ALA A 233 -16.79 0.57 1.43
N PHE A 234 -17.13 1.84 1.61
CA PHE A 234 -17.48 2.39 2.92
C PHE A 234 -18.76 1.76 3.49
N LYS A 235 -19.82 1.67 2.65
CA LYS A 235 -21.08 1.02 3.04
C LYS A 235 -20.84 -0.45 3.42
N PHE A 236 -20.03 -1.17 2.65
CA PHE A 236 -19.66 -2.55 2.96
C PHE A 236 -19.01 -2.67 4.35
N LEU A 237 -18.04 -1.82 4.69
CA LEU A 237 -17.39 -1.82 5.99
C LEU A 237 -18.37 -1.57 7.14
N LYS A 238 -19.29 -0.63 6.97
CA LYS A 238 -20.27 -0.27 8.02
C LYS A 238 -21.37 -1.31 8.20
N ASP A 239 -21.84 -1.91 7.10
CA ASP A 239 -23.03 -2.77 7.13
C ASP A 239 -22.70 -4.27 7.34
N HIS A 240 -21.48 -4.71 7.00
CA HIS A 240 -21.15 -6.15 6.98
C HIS A 240 -19.96 -6.54 7.85
N GLU A 241 -19.11 -5.58 8.26
CA GLU A 241 -17.87 -5.90 8.94
C GLU A 241 -17.83 -5.42 10.41
N GLU A 242 -18.95 -4.99 10.98
CA GLU A 242 -19.07 -4.53 12.37
C GLU A 242 -18.04 -3.44 12.73
N VAL A 243 -17.76 -2.56 11.78
CA VAL A 243 -16.78 -1.48 11.93
C VAL A 243 -17.42 -0.31 12.67
N SER A 244 -16.90 0.01 13.88
CA SER A 244 -17.36 1.18 14.65
C SER A 244 -16.91 2.49 14.01
N GLU A 245 -15.64 2.54 13.54
CA GLU A 245 -15.08 3.73 12.89
C GLU A 245 -14.16 3.32 11.73
N VAL A 246 -14.36 3.92 10.57
CA VAL A 246 -13.37 3.92 9.49
C VAL A 246 -12.42 5.11 9.75
N ALA A 247 -11.27 4.83 10.37
CA ALA A 247 -10.30 5.86 10.70
C ALA A 247 -9.81 6.57 9.42
N PHE A 248 -9.51 5.78 8.39
CA PHE A 248 -9.29 6.29 7.04
C PHE A 248 -9.50 5.21 5.97
N MET A 249 -9.82 5.64 4.76
CA MET A 249 -9.82 4.81 3.56
C MET A 249 -9.18 5.56 2.39
N ILE A 250 -8.24 4.92 1.73
CA ILE A 250 -7.47 5.45 0.61
C ILE A 250 -7.64 4.60 -0.64
N ASN A 251 -7.40 5.21 -1.81
CA ASN A 251 -7.27 4.45 -3.05
C ASN A 251 -5.85 3.92 -3.21
N LEU A 252 -5.75 2.67 -3.64
CA LEU A 252 -4.53 2.10 -4.18
C LEU A 252 -4.60 2.14 -5.71
N ASP A 253 -3.47 2.35 -6.36
CA ASP A 253 -3.47 2.49 -7.82
C ASP A 253 -3.85 1.17 -8.51
N THR A 254 -4.86 1.23 -9.36
CA THR A 254 -5.33 0.14 -10.23
C THR A 254 -5.23 0.56 -11.70
N GLY A 255 -4.30 1.46 -11.99
CA GLY A 255 -4.09 2.01 -13.32
C GLY A 255 -3.17 1.14 -14.19
N CYS A 256 -2.44 1.79 -15.07
CA CYS A 256 -1.60 1.14 -16.08
C CYS A 256 -0.38 0.39 -15.52
N GLN A 257 -0.01 0.62 -14.28
CA GLN A 257 1.05 -0.12 -13.57
C GLN A 257 0.50 -0.80 -12.31
N ASP A 258 -0.71 -1.33 -12.40
CA ASP A 258 -1.29 -2.09 -11.29
C ASP A 258 -0.54 -3.40 -11.08
N VAL A 259 0.00 -3.54 -9.89
CA VAL A 259 0.59 -4.78 -9.38
C VAL A 259 -0.24 -5.23 -8.19
N PHE A 260 -0.62 -6.49 -8.18
CA PHE A 260 -1.28 -7.08 -7.02
C PHE A 260 -0.92 -8.56 -6.87
N LYS A 261 -0.60 -8.97 -5.66
CA LYS A 261 -0.35 -10.35 -5.32
C LYS A 261 -0.88 -10.64 -3.92
N LEU A 262 -1.50 -11.79 -3.78
CA LEU A 262 -2.01 -12.31 -2.51
C LEU A 262 -1.51 -13.73 -2.31
N TYR A 263 -1.14 -14.08 -1.08
CA TYR A 263 -0.68 -15.40 -0.71
C TYR A 263 -1.63 -16.01 0.32
N ASP A 264 -1.84 -17.33 0.24
CA ASP A 264 -2.53 -18.08 1.27
C ASP A 264 -1.62 -18.32 2.49
N ALA A 265 -2.19 -18.87 3.56
CA ALA A 265 -1.43 -19.14 4.78
C ALA A 265 -0.31 -20.20 4.62
N ALA A 266 -0.25 -20.90 3.51
CA ALA A 266 0.84 -21.79 3.16
C ALA A 266 1.90 -21.10 2.28
N GLY A 267 1.76 -19.80 2.03
CA GLY A 267 2.65 -19.02 1.18
C GLY A 267 2.49 -19.28 -0.31
N LYS A 268 1.40 -19.91 -0.72
CA LYS A 268 1.09 -20.12 -2.14
C LYS A 268 0.29 -18.97 -2.70
N ASP A 269 0.46 -18.72 -3.99
CA ASP A 269 -0.34 -17.74 -4.73
C ASP A 269 -1.83 -18.01 -4.56
N TYR A 270 -2.53 -17.00 -4.05
CA TYR A 270 -3.98 -17.03 -3.96
C TYR A 270 -4.56 -16.40 -5.24
N SER A 271 -4.82 -17.26 -6.24
CA SER A 271 -5.43 -16.82 -7.50
C SER A 271 -6.94 -16.91 -7.42
N ASN A 272 -7.60 -15.76 -7.54
CA ASN A 272 -9.07 -15.66 -7.53
C ASN A 272 -9.51 -14.46 -8.36
N PRO A 273 -10.58 -14.57 -9.21
CA PRO A 273 -11.08 -13.46 -10.03
C PRO A 273 -11.43 -12.18 -9.27
N TYR A 274 -11.78 -12.28 -7.99
CA TYR A 274 -12.11 -11.12 -7.15
C TYR A 274 -10.89 -10.31 -6.71
N PHE A 275 -9.69 -10.85 -6.90
CA PHE A 275 -8.42 -10.24 -6.51
C PHE A 275 -7.52 -9.96 -7.71
N ARG A 276 -8.09 -9.74 -8.86
CA ARG A 276 -7.30 -9.36 -10.02
C ARG A 276 -6.71 -7.97 -9.79
N GLY A 277 -5.44 -7.83 -10.11
CA GLY A 277 -4.84 -6.56 -10.45
C GLY A 277 -5.23 -6.22 -11.87
N GLY A 278 -5.08 -4.97 -12.29
CA GLY A 278 -5.22 -4.57 -13.68
C GLY A 278 -4.39 -5.44 -14.62
N ASP A 279 -4.05 -5.00 -15.78
CA ASP A 279 -3.35 -5.85 -16.77
C ASP A 279 -2.14 -6.58 -16.14
N HIS A 280 -2.31 -7.88 -15.83
CA HIS A 280 -1.39 -8.77 -15.04
C HIS A 280 0.04 -8.91 -15.60
N ARG A 281 0.41 -8.07 -16.53
CA ARG A 281 1.64 -8.14 -17.31
C ARG A 281 2.73 -7.24 -16.78
N ILE A 282 2.49 -6.52 -15.70
CA ILE A 282 3.53 -5.62 -15.20
C ILE A 282 4.51 -6.44 -14.37
N ASP A 283 5.71 -6.50 -14.89
CA ASP A 283 6.86 -6.96 -14.13
C ASP A 283 7.01 -6.10 -12.88
N LEU A 284 7.15 -6.76 -11.74
CA LEU A 284 7.39 -6.12 -10.44
C LEU A 284 8.56 -5.11 -10.51
N ASN A 285 9.53 -5.37 -11.37
CA ASN A 285 10.68 -4.50 -11.62
C ASN A 285 10.27 -3.16 -12.27
N ASN A 286 9.09 -3.08 -12.86
CA ASN A 286 8.56 -1.86 -13.46
C ASN A 286 7.66 -1.06 -12.51
N ALA A 287 7.42 -1.52 -11.30
CA ALA A 287 6.65 -0.80 -10.31
C ALA A 287 7.41 0.43 -9.81
N SER A 288 6.75 1.59 -9.76
CA SER A 288 7.33 2.80 -9.16
C SER A 288 7.18 2.83 -7.64
N ASN A 289 6.21 2.09 -7.14
CA ASN A 289 5.96 1.96 -5.73
C ASN A 289 5.16 0.69 -5.41
N LEU A 290 5.36 0.16 -4.20
CA LEU A 290 4.67 -1.03 -3.70
C LEU A 290 4.30 -0.84 -2.24
N LEU A 291 3.11 -1.26 -1.87
CA LEU A 291 2.65 -1.42 -0.49
C LEU A 291 2.56 -2.92 -0.19
N ALA A 292 3.27 -3.38 0.81
CA ALA A 292 3.28 -4.79 1.21
C ALA A 292 2.78 -4.97 2.63
N TYR A 293 1.99 -6.01 2.86
CA TYR A 293 1.65 -6.54 4.17
C TYR A 293 2.41 -7.84 4.41
N TYR A 294 2.97 -7.96 5.59
CA TYR A 294 3.74 -9.12 6.00
C TYR A 294 3.50 -9.48 7.45
N TYR A 295 3.84 -10.71 7.80
CA TYR A 295 3.71 -11.27 9.14
C TYR A 295 5.09 -11.50 9.75
N GLU A 296 5.24 -11.10 11.02
CA GLU A 296 6.49 -11.22 11.76
C GLU A 296 6.26 -11.71 13.21
#